data_13cb38113c1b84c4c25a052f3582f6d8
#
_entry.id   13cb38113c1b84c4c25a052f3582f6d8
#
_cell.length_a   1.000
_cell.length_b   1.000
_cell.length_c   1.000
_cell.angle_alpha   90.00
_cell.angle_beta   90.00
_cell.angle_gamma   90.00
#
_symmetry.space_group_name_H-M   'P 1'
#
loop_
_entity.id
_entity.type
_entity.pdbx_description
1 polymer ?
#
loop_
_entity_poly.entity_id
_entity_poly.type
_entity_poly.pdbx_seq_one_letter_code
_entity_poly.pdbx_strand_id
1 'polypeptide(L)'
;MIAALLTLWLAHPLLDLGGDSVCPTPAEVRDRLAQLSNSTAGETAPGSDQHRANLSSKDGMVHVELLGSDGRLLAERTLDKTGSCADLSEAVAVVISTWEAEFRPNVAISVVLPPLAPPPPRAHAEEKVVQPPSVRPLRFDVGIGLLASITGGEVVPGVTVAASLSPPERHLGLAAALSASSTHSQSVGSFTGAAHWTRVAMMAGPQYRVTRNAMMLDVHAGGAVALLRVEGVGLPSTASDSSAQFGMGAGLRGLWAWNTAAGWIGLDVLVYPGRDQLDVGGLGASGQLPRVEVQIATGLSLGRFP
;
A
#
# COMPACT_ATOMS: atom_id res chain seq x y z
N MET A 1 62.64 6.20 -8.92
CA MET A 1 62.02 4.92 -8.52
C MET A 1 61.27 5.18 -7.21
N ILE A 2 59.96 5.48 -7.30
CA ILE A 2 59.10 5.75 -6.14
C ILE A 2 58.18 4.55 -6.04
N ALA A 3 58.34 3.76 -4.96
CA ALA A 3 57.56 2.61 -4.64
C ALA A 3 56.15 3.08 -4.18
N ALA A 4 55.14 2.81 -4.98
CA ALA A 4 53.76 2.99 -4.57
C ALA A 4 53.38 1.88 -3.59
N LEU A 5 53.32 2.20 -2.31
CA LEU A 5 52.71 1.38 -1.28
C LEU A 5 51.18 1.43 -1.51
N LEU A 6 50.66 0.40 -2.14
CA LEU A 6 49.21 0.09 -2.16
C LEU A 6 48.83 -0.36 -0.74
N THR A 7 48.35 0.56 0.08
CA THR A 7 47.64 0.23 1.31
C THR A 7 46.27 -0.32 0.89
N LEU A 8 46.11 -1.65 0.88
CA LEU A 8 44.84 -2.33 0.85
C LEU A 8 44.11 -1.97 2.15
N TRP A 9 43.22 -0.99 2.08
CA TRP A 9 42.25 -0.78 3.14
C TRP A 9 41.22 -1.90 3.02
N LEU A 10 41.37 -2.90 3.89
CA LEU A 10 40.31 -3.90 4.14
C LEU A 10 39.13 -3.13 4.75
N ALA A 11 38.12 -2.84 3.93
CA ALA A 11 36.85 -2.38 4.43
C ALA A 11 36.35 -3.45 5.42
N HIS A 12 36.29 -3.13 6.70
CA HIS A 12 35.70 -4.03 7.69
C HIS A 12 34.21 -4.14 7.37
N PRO A 13 33.71 -5.35 7.18
CA PRO A 13 32.30 -5.52 6.94
C PRO A 13 31.51 -5.04 8.16
N LEU A 14 30.60 -4.11 7.96
CA LEU A 14 29.71 -3.56 8.99
C LEU A 14 28.79 -4.60 9.61
N LEU A 15 28.66 -5.76 8.98
CA LEU A 15 27.80 -6.86 9.35
C LEU A 15 28.62 -8.16 9.33
N ASP A 16 28.64 -8.87 10.44
CA ASP A 16 29.18 -10.24 10.50
C ASP A 16 28.08 -11.22 10.01
N LEU A 17 28.35 -11.93 8.93
CA LEU A 17 27.43 -12.87 8.32
C LEU A 17 27.90 -14.30 8.55
N GLY A 18 27.15 -15.06 9.34
CA GLY A 18 27.45 -16.45 9.71
C GLY A 18 26.28 -17.39 9.44
N GLY A 19 26.45 -18.66 9.78
CA GLY A 19 25.42 -19.69 9.70
C GLY A 19 25.83 -20.91 8.90
N ASP A 20 24.97 -21.93 8.89
CA ASP A 20 25.17 -23.23 8.27
C ASP A 20 24.30 -23.47 7.01
N SER A 21 23.66 -22.41 6.51
CA SER A 21 22.84 -22.52 5.30
C SER A 21 23.69 -22.88 4.08
N VAL A 22 23.28 -23.94 3.38
CA VAL A 22 23.92 -24.42 2.15
C VAL A 22 23.43 -23.65 0.91
N CYS A 23 22.19 -23.15 0.97
CA CYS A 23 21.57 -22.39 -0.12
C CYS A 23 20.50 -21.45 0.46
N PRO A 24 20.72 -20.12 0.43
CA PRO A 24 21.95 -19.44 0.02
C PRO A 24 23.07 -19.57 1.05
N THR A 25 24.31 -19.56 0.59
CA THR A 25 25.46 -19.54 1.49
C THR A 25 25.67 -18.12 2.07
N PRO A 26 26.25 -17.98 3.29
CA PRO A 26 26.60 -16.67 3.84
C PRO A 26 27.53 -15.85 2.93
N ALA A 27 28.38 -16.51 2.14
CA ALA A 27 29.28 -15.85 1.18
C ALA A 27 28.51 -15.19 0.03
N GLU A 28 27.56 -15.93 -0.59
CA GLU A 28 26.71 -15.40 -1.68
C GLU A 28 25.88 -14.21 -1.21
N VAL A 29 25.31 -14.29 -0.01
CA VAL A 29 24.55 -13.17 0.58
C VAL A 29 25.46 -11.95 0.84
N ARG A 30 26.69 -12.18 1.30
CA ARG A 30 27.67 -11.09 1.51
C ARG A 30 28.02 -10.38 0.21
N ASP A 31 28.21 -11.13 -0.88
CA ASP A 31 28.51 -10.55 -2.20
C ASP A 31 27.34 -9.70 -2.72
N ARG A 32 26.11 -10.14 -2.49
CA ARG A 32 24.90 -9.37 -2.85
C ARG A 32 24.75 -8.11 -1.98
N LEU A 33 24.98 -8.21 -0.68
CA LEU A 33 24.98 -7.03 0.21
C LEU A 33 26.02 -6.01 -0.20
N ALA A 34 27.23 -6.45 -0.58
CA ALA A 34 28.28 -5.56 -1.08
C ALA A 34 27.85 -4.83 -2.37
N GLN A 35 27.11 -5.49 -3.27
CA GLN A 35 26.55 -4.86 -4.48
C GLN A 35 25.48 -3.81 -4.15
N LEU A 36 24.62 -4.08 -3.15
CA LEU A 36 23.58 -3.15 -2.71
C LEU A 36 24.17 -1.93 -1.95
N SER A 37 25.26 -2.14 -1.21
CA SER A 37 25.90 -1.10 -0.39
C SER A 37 26.90 -0.22 -1.16
N ASN A 38 27.34 -0.62 -2.35
CA ASN A 38 28.29 0.15 -3.17
C ASN A 38 27.80 1.54 -3.63
N SER A 39 26.54 1.88 -3.36
CA SER A 39 26.01 3.23 -3.59
C SER A 39 26.21 4.19 -2.41
N THR A 40 26.72 3.75 -1.25
CA THR A 40 26.81 4.58 -0.04
C THR A 40 27.98 4.20 0.87
N ALA A 41 29.18 3.93 0.33
CA ALA A 41 30.36 3.71 1.14
C ALA A 41 30.79 5.01 1.85
N GLY A 42 30.01 5.42 2.86
CA GLY A 42 30.35 6.41 3.86
C GLY A 42 31.24 5.75 4.92
N GLU A 43 32.37 6.41 5.19
CA GLU A 43 33.34 6.08 6.20
C GLU A 43 32.69 5.88 7.57
N THR A 44 32.73 4.65 8.09
CA THR A 44 32.10 4.29 9.36
C THR A 44 32.94 4.81 10.52
N ALA A 45 32.32 5.58 11.41
CA ALA A 45 32.96 6.03 12.66
C ALA A 45 33.39 4.81 13.49
N PRO A 46 34.65 4.81 14.04
CA PRO A 46 35.13 3.75 14.91
C PRO A 46 34.28 3.75 16.19
N GLY A 47 33.55 2.63 16.45
CA GLY A 47 32.71 2.46 17.63
C GLY A 47 31.25 2.13 17.34
N SER A 48 30.87 1.93 16.08
CA SER A 48 29.49 1.48 15.75
C SER A 48 29.31 0.02 16.15
N ASP A 49 28.25 -0.27 16.91
CA ASP A 49 27.83 -1.62 17.28
C ASP A 49 27.70 -2.50 16.03
N GLN A 50 28.48 -3.56 15.98
CA GLN A 50 28.51 -4.48 14.86
C GLN A 50 27.36 -5.49 15.01
N HIS A 51 26.39 -5.46 14.11
CA HIS A 51 25.34 -6.47 14.07
C HIS A 51 25.88 -7.78 13.48
N ARG A 52 25.23 -8.89 13.85
CA ARG A 52 25.52 -10.20 13.28
C ARG A 52 24.26 -10.77 12.65
N ALA A 53 24.31 -11.19 11.39
CA ALA A 53 23.23 -11.95 10.79
C ALA A 53 23.60 -13.43 10.73
N ASN A 54 22.66 -14.28 11.13
CA ASN A 54 22.81 -15.74 11.14
C ASN A 54 21.82 -16.36 10.16
N LEU A 55 22.32 -17.23 9.28
CA LEU A 55 21.51 -17.95 8.31
C LEU A 55 21.51 -19.44 8.64
N SER A 56 20.33 -20.02 8.83
CA SER A 56 20.16 -21.46 8.97
C SER A 56 19.12 -22.00 7.98
N SER A 57 19.31 -23.27 7.60
CA SER A 57 18.41 -23.94 6.65
C SER A 57 17.78 -25.17 7.32
N LYS A 58 16.45 -25.15 7.51
CA LYS A 58 15.71 -26.23 8.16
C LYS A 58 14.36 -26.44 7.45
N ASP A 59 13.97 -27.69 7.27
CA ASP A 59 12.65 -28.10 6.75
C ASP A 59 12.25 -27.43 5.40
N GLY A 60 13.25 -27.20 4.52
CA GLY A 60 13.01 -26.55 3.23
C GLY A 60 12.81 -25.03 3.32
N MET A 61 13.10 -24.44 4.48
CA MET A 61 13.03 -23.00 4.71
C MET A 61 14.41 -22.45 5.08
N VAL A 62 14.60 -21.15 4.79
CA VAL A 62 15.78 -20.38 5.21
C VAL A 62 15.35 -19.46 6.34
N HIS A 63 15.95 -19.63 7.51
CA HIS A 63 15.76 -18.76 8.66
C HIS A 63 16.89 -17.72 8.68
N VAL A 64 16.52 -16.47 8.78
CA VAL A 64 17.42 -15.31 8.84
C VAL A 64 17.19 -14.62 10.17
N GLU A 65 18.22 -14.49 10.99
CA GLU A 65 18.20 -13.81 12.27
C GLU A 65 19.18 -12.65 12.25
N LEU A 66 18.79 -11.50 12.75
CA LEU A 66 19.67 -10.35 13.00
C LEU A 66 19.88 -10.19 14.49
N LEU A 67 21.11 -10.21 14.92
CA LEU A 67 21.55 -10.09 16.31
C LEU A 67 22.27 -8.76 16.51
N GLY A 68 21.98 -8.08 17.61
CA GLY A 68 22.74 -6.93 18.06
C GLY A 68 24.16 -7.31 18.52
N SER A 69 25.00 -6.32 18.76
CA SER A 69 26.37 -6.50 19.31
C SER A 69 26.36 -7.20 20.69
N ASP A 70 25.28 -7.08 21.42
CA ASP A 70 25.04 -7.75 22.71
C ASP A 70 24.50 -9.19 22.58
N GLY A 71 24.33 -9.70 21.36
CA GLY A 71 23.76 -11.01 21.06
C GLY A 71 22.24 -11.10 21.19
N ARG A 72 21.55 -9.99 21.42
CA ARG A 72 20.09 -9.95 21.47
C ARG A 72 19.51 -10.06 20.08
N LEU A 73 18.45 -10.88 19.93
CA LEU A 73 17.71 -10.98 18.68
C LEU A 73 16.96 -9.64 18.40
N LEU A 74 17.30 -9.00 17.29
CA LEU A 74 16.69 -7.76 16.82
C LEU A 74 15.55 -8.02 15.83
N ALA A 75 15.76 -8.96 14.90
CA ALA A 75 14.76 -9.35 13.90
C ALA A 75 14.96 -10.80 13.48
N GLU A 76 13.87 -11.43 13.03
CA GLU A 76 13.84 -12.80 12.53
C GLU A 76 12.89 -12.89 11.35
N ARG A 77 13.25 -13.69 10.33
CA ARG A 77 12.37 -13.98 9.20
C ARG A 77 12.65 -15.36 8.64
N THR A 78 11.58 -16.02 8.23
CA THR A 78 11.63 -17.31 7.52
C THR A 78 11.23 -17.07 6.07
N LEU A 79 12.02 -17.63 5.13
CA LEU A 79 11.79 -17.57 3.68
C LEU A 79 11.64 -19.00 3.15
N ASP A 80 10.66 -19.22 2.26
CA ASP A 80 10.49 -20.48 1.58
C ASP A 80 11.66 -20.71 0.61
N LYS A 81 12.21 -21.91 0.60
CA LYS A 81 13.30 -22.30 -0.30
C LYS A 81 12.77 -22.61 -1.71
N THR A 82 12.04 -21.65 -2.28
CA THR A 82 11.52 -21.71 -3.64
C THR A 82 12.37 -20.84 -4.55
N GLY A 83 12.82 -21.38 -5.67
CA GLY A 83 13.67 -20.66 -6.63
C GLY A 83 15.15 -21.10 -6.62
N SER A 84 16.00 -20.35 -7.30
CA SER A 84 17.44 -20.61 -7.34
C SER A 84 18.15 -20.06 -6.09
N CYS A 85 19.36 -20.59 -5.78
CA CYS A 85 20.17 -20.04 -4.68
C CYS A 85 20.53 -18.57 -4.91
N ALA A 86 20.64 -18.13 -6.16
CA ALA A 86 20.89 -16.75 -6.51
C ALA A 86 19.70 -15.83 -6.15
N ASP A 87 18.47 -16.26 -6.44
CA ASP A 87 17.25 -15.50 -6.10
C ASP A 87 17.09 -15.43 -4.57
N LEU A 88 17.36 -16.53 -3.86
CA LEU A 88 17.33 -16.57 -2.40
C LEU A 88 18.40 -15.69 -1.77
N SER A 89 19.61 -15.66 -2.33
CA SER A 89 20.68 -14.79 -1.83
C SER A 89 20.32 -13.30 -1.98
N GLU A 90 19.66 -12.94 -3.08
CA GLU A 90 19.17 -11.58 -3.30
C GLU A 90 18.03 -11.23 -2.33
N ALA A 91 17.05 -12.12 -2.14
CA ALA A 91 15.95 -11.90 -1.21
C ALA A 91 16.45 -11.75 0.24
N VAL A 92 17.39 -12.57 0.69
CA VAL A 92 18.01 -12.48 2.01
C VAL A 92 18.79 -11.16 2.15
N ALA A 93 19.56 -10.78 1.13
CA ALA A 93 20.32 -9.53 1.15
C ALA A 93 19.40 -8.30 1.26
N VAL A 94 18.27 -8.27 0.56
CA VAL A 94 17.25 -7.21 0.68
C VAL A 94 16.65 -7.17 2.08
N VAL A 95 16.30 -8.30 2.68
CA VAL A 95 15.76 -8.37 4.04
C VAL A 95 16.76 -7.80 5.04
N ILE A 96 18.01 -8.24 4.99
CA ILE A 96 19.07 -7.77 5.91
C ILE A 96 19.33 -6.27 5.71
N SER A 97 19.43 -5.78 4.47
CA SER A 97 19.64 -4.36 4.20
C SER A 97 18.52 -3.47 4.71
N THR A 98 17.28 -3.95 4.65
CA THR A 98 16.10 -3.25 5.19
C THR A 98 16.17 -3.15 6.70
N TRP A 99 16.52 -4.22 7.39
CA TRP A 99 16.69 -4.23 8.84
C TRP A 99 17.86 -3.33 9.31
N GLU A 100 18.99 -3.38 8.61
CA GLU A 100 20.12 -2.49 8.92
C GLU A 100 19.73 -1.01 8.80
N ALA A 101 18.92 -0.65 7.80
CA ALA A 101 18.40 0.72 7.65
C ALA A 101 17.43 1.11 8.76
N GLU A 102 16.63 0.17 9.27
CA GLU A 102 15.66 0.39 10.34
C GLU A 102 16.34 0.56 11.71
N PHE A 103 17.32 -0.30 12.02
CA PHE A 103 18.00 -0.30 13.33
C PHE A 103 19.16 0.70 13.43
N ARG A 104 19.57 1.33 12.31
CA ARG A 104 20.59 2.39 12.28
C ARG A 104 20.07 3.68 11.64
N PRO A 105 19.01 4.31 12.17
CA PRO A 105 18.42 5.52 11.58
C PRO A 105 19.36 6.74 11.62
N ASN A 106 20.48 6.66 12.38
CA ASN A 106 21.38 7.78 12.65
C ASN A 106 22.73 7.71 11.90
N VAL A 107 22.85 6.92 10.85
CA VAL A 107 23.94 7.13 9.90
C VAL A 107 23.63 8.41 9.13
N ALA A 108 23.84 9.55 9.81
CA ALA A 108 23.86 10.83 9.15
C ALA A 108 24.92 10.74 8.05
N ILE A 109 24.52 10.85 6.81
CA ILE A 109 25.42 11.02 5.67
C ILE A 109 26.08 12.38 5.87
N SER A 110 27.21 12.38 6.60
CA SER A 110 28.09 13.53 6.64
C SER A 110 28.73 13.65 5.27
N VAL A 111 28.09 14.40 4.39
CA VAL A 111 28.72 14.85 3.15
C VAL A 111 29.87 15.78 3.57
N VAL A 112 31.07 15.22 3.72
CA VAL A 112 32.28 16.01 3.83
C VAL A 112 32.51 16.64 2.45
N LEU A 113 32.04 17.86 2.28
CA LEU A 113 32.39 18.67 1.13
C LEU A 113 33.90 18.87 1.15
N PRO A 114 34.65 18.56 0.06
CA PRO A 114 36.06 18.85 -0.03
C PRO A 114 36.28 20.33 0.24
N PRO A 115 37.39 20.72 0.92
CA PRO A 115 37.69 22.13 1.19
C PRO A 115 37.68 22.92 -0.11
N LEU A 116 36.76 23.86 -0.20
CA LEU A 116 36.65 24.75 -1.34
C LEU A 116 37.99 25.51 -1.51
N ALA A 117 38.60 25.41 -2.68
CA ALA A 117 39.70 26.25 -3.06
C ALA A 117 39.32 27.72 -2.83
N PRO A 118 40.26 28.59 -2.36
CA PRO A 118 39.96 30.00 -2.11
C PRO A 118 39.36 30.61 -3.39
N PRO A 119 38.22 31.29 -3.27
CA PRO A 119 37.51 31.82 -4.42
C PRO A 119 38.37 32.88 -5.12
N PRO A 120 38.39 32.89 -6.46
CA PRO A 120 38.96 34.02 -7.19
C PRO A 120 38.20 35.31 -6.84
N PRO A 121 38.82 36.51 -6.95
CA PRO A 121 38.21 37.77 -6.60
C PRO A 121 36.85 37.91 -7.32
N ARG A 122 35.78 38.04 -6.59
CA ARG A 122 34.43 38.12 -7.11
C ARG A 122 34.27 39.43 -7.90
N ALA A 123 34.08 39.32 -9.23
CA ALA A 123 33.22 40.27 -9.92
C ALA A 123 31.84 40.15 -9.28
N HIS A 124 31.22 41.26 -8.92
CA HIS A 124 29.88 41.31 -8.32
C HIS A 124 28.88 40.62 -9.24
N ALA A 125 28.77 39.29 -9.16
CA ALA A 125 27.64 38.55 -9.70
C ALA A 125 26.49 38.71 -8.70
N GLU A 126 25.36 39.23 -9.15
CA GLU A 126 24.13 39.27 -8.40
C GLU A 126 23.88 37.90 -7.77
N GLU A 127 23.87 37.86 -6.45
CA GLU A 127 23.59 36.69 -5.65
C GLU A 127 22.15 36.25 -5.95
N LYS A 128 22.02 35.31 -6.90
CA LYS A 128 20.73 34.71 -7.22
C LYS A 128 20.28 33.98 -5.96
N VAL A 129 19.43 34.63 -5.17
CA VAL A 129 18.80 34.04 -3.98
C VAL A 129 18.13 32.75 -4.44
N VAL A 130 18.77 31.61 -4.15
CA VAL A 130 18.19 30.29 -4.38
C VAL A 130 17.05 30.18 -3.37
N GLN A 131 15.83 30.51 -3.84
CA GLN A 131 14.63 30.31 -3.04
C GLN A 131 14.59 28.82 -2.65
N PRO A 132 14.43 28.50 -1.34
CA PRO A 132 14.28 27.12 -0.92
C PRO A 132 13.10 26.51 -1.70
N PRO A 133 13.20 25.25 -2.13
CA PRO A 133 12.14 24.60 -2.88
C PRO A 133 10.84 24.73 -2.09
N SER A 134 9.86 25.41 -2.67
CA SER A 134 8.56 25.59 -2.04
C SER A 134 7.91 24.21 -1.91
N VAL A 135 7.84 23.68 -0.69
CA VAL A 135 7.12 22.44 -0.41
C VAL A 135 5.64 22.70 -0.69
N ARG A 136 5.17 22.29 -1.86
CA ARG A 136 3.76 22.40 -2.20
C ARG A 136 2.97 21.37 -1.38
N PRO A 137 1.97 21.81 -0.62
CA PRO A 137 1.19 20.93 0.22
C PRO A 137 0.37 19.93 -0.61
N LEU A 138 0.18 18.71 -0.06
CA LEU A 138 -0.67 17.69 -0.65
C LEU A 138 -2.07 18.23 -0.93
N ARG A 139 -2.65 17.79 -2.03
CA ARG A 139 -4.07 18.02 -2.35
C ARG A 139 -4.88 16.93 -1.71
N PHE A 140 -5.92 17.30 -1.00
CA PHE A 140 -6.88 16.37 -0.44
C PHE A 140 -8.30 16.88 -0.67
N ASP A 141 -9.23 15.96 -0.83
CA ASP A 141 -10.66 16.26 -0.81
C ASP A 141 -11.42 15.18 -0.05
N VAL A 142 -12.50 15.58 0.61
CA VAL A 142 -13.46 14.68 1.26
C VAL A 142 -14.84 15.10 0.81
N GLY A 143 -15.64 14.14 0.38
CA GLY A 143 -16.98 14.37 -0.14
C GLY A 143 -18.02 13.45 0.47
N ILE A 144 -19.26 13.90 0.45
CA ILE A 144 -20.45 13.14 0.79
C ILE A 144 -21.43 13.20 -0.37
N GLY A 145 -22.14 12.11 -0.61
CA GLY A 145 -23.08 12.03 -1.72
C GLY A 145 -24.24 11.07 -1.48
N LEU A 146 -25.24 11.22 -2.33
CA LEU A 146 -26.31 10.25 -2.52
C LEU A 146 -25.87 9.21 -3.53
N LEU A 147 -26.30 8.00 -3.34
CA LEU A 147 -25.91 6.81 -4.08
C LEU A 147 -27.17 6.08 -4.58
N ALA A 148 -27.14 5.59 -5.80
CA ALA A 148 -28.01 4.55 -6.31
C ALA A 148 -27.19 3.28 -6.49
N SER A 149 -27.50 2.23 -5.72
CA SER A 149 -26.87 0.92 -5.82
C SER A 149 -27.75 0.02 -6.70
N ILE A 150 -27.13 -0.57 -7.72
CA ILE A 150 -27.78 -1.43 -8.71
C ILE A 150 -27.19 -2.83 -8.57
N THR A 151 -28.02 -3.77 -8.16
CA THR A 151 -27.59 -5.15 -7.90
C THR A 151 -28.70 -6.12 -8.21
N GLY A 152 -28.44 -7.17 -8.99
CA GLY A 152 -29.46 -8.18 -9.34
C GLY A 152 -30.66 -7.63 -10.10
N GLY A 153 -30.53 -6.45 -10.74
CA GLY A 153 -31.63 -5.78 -11.45
C GLY A 153 -32.51 -4.87 -10.56
N GLU A 154 -32.20 -4.80 -9.26
CA GLU A 154 -32.85 -3.91 -8.31
C GLU A 154 -32.01 -2.65 -8.11
N VAL A 155 -32.67 -1.49 -7.99
CA VAL A 155 -32.04 -0.19 -7.72
C VAL A 155 -32.50 0.30 -6.36
N VAL A 156 -31.56 0.53 -5.46
CA VAL A 156 -31.85 1.05 -4.12
C VAL A 156 -31.05 2.30 -3.81
N PRO A 157 -31.61 3.25 -3.05
CA PRO A 157 -30.88 4.44 -2.62
C PRO A 157 -29.85 4.11 -1.54
N GLY A 158 -28.87 4.97 -1.40
CA GLY A 158 -27.84 4.89 -0.37
C GLY A 158 -27.10 6.21 -0.19
N VAL A 159 -26.04 6.14 0.57
CA VAL A 159 -25.13 7.26 0.83
C VAL A 159 -23.69 6.82 0.65
N THR A 160 -22.84 7.76 0.27
CA THR A 160 -21.41 7.50 0.14
C THR A 160 -20.59 8.66 0.70
N VAL A 161 -19.44 8.32 1.30
CA VAL A 161 -18.39 9.26 1.69
C VAL A 161 -17.14 8.86 0.91
N ALA A 162 -16.55 9.81 0.20
CA ALA A 162 -15.35 9.58 -0.59
C ALA A 162 -14.25 10.53 -0.15
N ALA A 163 -13.01 10.06 -0.16
CA ALA A 163 -11.82 10.86 0.13
C ALA A 163 -10.75 10.59 -0.90
N SER A 164 -9.97 11.62 -1.23
CA SER A 164 -8.79 11.45 -2.07
C SER A 164 -7.60 12.26 -1.57
N LEU A 165 -6.42 11.75 -1.88
CA LEU A 165 -5.13 12.36 -1.54
C LEU A 165 -4.19 12.25 -2.74
N SER A 166 -3.65 13.36 -3.21
CA SER A 166 -2.70 13.37 -4.33
C SER A 166 -1.60 14.42 -4.17
N PRO A 167 -0.37 14.13 -4.59
CA PRO A 167 0.68 15.13 -4.70
C PRO A 167 0.30 16.21 -5.74
N PRO A 168 0.68 17.48 -5.53
CA PRO A 168 0.24 18.60 -6.37
C PRO A 168 0.73 18.54 -7.83
N GLU A 169 1.83 17.84 -8.09
CA GLU A 169 2.48 17.75 -9.41
C GLU A 169 2.32 16.38 -10.07
N ARG A 170 1.65 15.43 -9.41
CA ARG A 170 1.46 14.09 -9.93
C ARG A 170 -0.01 13.80 -10.18
N HIS A 171 -0.26 13.07 -11.25
CA HIS A 171 -1.61 12.57 -11.57
C HIS A 171 -2.01 11.38 -10.67
N LEU A 172 -1.02 10.69 -10.08
CA LEU A 172 -1.24 9.53 -9.23
C LEU A 172 -1.48 9.96 -7.79
N GLY A 173 -2.48 9.36 -7.15
CA GLY A 173 -2.87 9.56 -5.77
C GLY A 173 -3.50 8.30 -5.19
N LEU A 174 -4.18 8.48 -4.07
CA LEU A 174 -4.96 7.45 -3.39
C LEU A 174 -6.41 7.91 -3.28
N ALA A 175 -7.34 7.00 -3.44
CA ALA A 175 -8.76 7.21 -3.19
C ALA A 175 -9.28 6.17 -2.21
N ALA A 176 -10.27 6.59 -1.42
CA ALA A 176 -11.06 5.69 -0.58
C ALA A 176 -12.54 6.13 -0.63
N ALA A 177 -13.43 5.17 -0.59
CA ALA A 177 -14.87 5.41 -0.51
C ALA A 177 -15.51 4.45 0.48
N LEU A 178 -16.47 4.95 1.26
CA LEU A 178 -17.34 4.18 2.14
C LEU A 178 -18.76 4.40 1.65
N SER A 179 -19.47 3.34 1.31
CA SER A 179 -20.85 3.38 0.82
C SER A 179 -21.77 2.49 1.66
N ALA A 180 -23.00 2.92 1.82
CA ALA A 180 -24.04 2.15 2.46
C ALA A 180 -25.33 2.26 1.63
N SER A 181 -25.84 1.12 1.17
CA SER A 181 -27.11 1.02 0.46
C SER A 181 -28.26 0.71 1.42
N SER A 182 -29.47 1.12 1.07
CA SER A 182 -30.68 0.67 1.76
C SER A 182 -30.93 -0.83 1.46
N THR A 183 -32.03 -1.36 1.99
CA THR A 183 -32.35 -2.77 1.90
C THR A 183 -32.73 -3.18 0.47
N HIS A 184 -32.02 -4.17 -0.06
CA HIS A 184 -32.40 -4.91 -1.25
C HIS A 184 -33.35 -6.05 -0.90
N SER A 185 -34.18 -6.46 -1.83
CA SER A 185 -35.13 -7.54 -1.64
C SER A 185 -35.01 -8.56 -2.77
N GLN A 186 -34.81 -9.82 -2.42
CA GLN A 186 -34.71 -10.91 -3.39
C GLN A 186 -35.66 -12.06 -3.02
N SER A 187 -36.49 -12.50 -3.96
CA SER A 187 -37.34 -13.70 -3.77
C SER A 187 -36.45 -14.94 -3.66
N VAL A 188 -36.78 -15.83 -2.73
CA VAL A 188 -36.03 -17.07 -2.48
C VAL A 188 -36.86 -18.27 -3.01
N GLY A 189 -36.43 -18.81 -4.15
CA GLY A 189 -37.04 -19.97 -4.76
C GLY A 189 -38.55 -19.79 -5.08
N SER A 190 -39.34 -20.80 -4.78
CA SER A 190 -40.81 -20.78 -4.97
C SER A 190 -41.60 -20.35 -3.74
N PHE A 191 -40.93 -19.90 -2.69
CA PHE A 191 -41.59 -19.45 -1.46
C PHE A 191 -42.17 -18.04 -1.58
N THR A 192 -43.19 -17.75 -0.79
CA THR A 192 -43.77 -16.40 -0.70
C THR A 192 -42.92 -15.43 0.13
N GLY A 193 -41.81 -15.91 0.72
CA GLY A 193 -40.87 -15.11 1.49
C GLY A 193 -39.77 -14.49 0.63
N ALA A 194 -39.14 -13.45 1.18
CA ALA A 194 -38.00 -12.74 0.57
C ALA A 194 -36.80 -12.68 1.52
N ALA A 195 -35.61 -12.67 0.95
CA ALA A 195 -34.40 -12.28 1.65
C ALA A 195 -34.17 -10.77 1.48
N HIS A 196 -34.16 -10.08 2.58
CA HIS A 196 -33.77 -8.67 2.64
C HIS A 196 -32.32 -8.57 3.03
N TRP A 197 -31.55 -7.77 2.31
CA TRP A 197 -30.13 -7.61 2.63
C TRP A 197 -29.66 -6.16 2.46
N THR A 198 -28.71 -5.77 3.28
CA THR A 198 -28.03 -4.48 3.24
C THR A 198 -26.54 -4.68 3.13
N ARG A 199 -25.85 -3.77 2.47
CA ARG A 199 -24.39 -3.81 2.33
C ARG A 199 -23.77 -2.47 2.68
N VAL A 200 -22.76 -2.51 3.55
CA VAL A 200 -21.87 -1.38 3.82
C VAL A 200 -20.51 -1.76 3.25
N ALA A 201 -20.06 -1.03 2.23
CA ALA A 201 -18.84 -1.36 1.51
C ALA A 201 -17.79 -0.25 1.65
N MET A 202 -16.55 -0.62 1.82
CA MET A 202 -15.40 0.27 1.76
C MET A 202 -14.49 -0.17 0.62
N MET A 203 -14.07 0.76 -0.22
CA MET A 203 -13.07 0.55 -1.27
C MET A 203 -11.91 1.50 -1.06
N ALA A 204 -10.68 1.04 -1.29
CA ALA A 204 -9.49 1.89 -1.27
C ALA A 204 -8.45 1.41 -2.28
N GLY A 205 -7.73 2.35 -2.90
CA GLY A 205 -6.68 2.03 -3.86
C GLY A 205 -6.09 3.23 -4.58
N PRO A 206 -5.23 2.98 -5.57
CA PRO A 206 -4.66 4.01 -6.41
C PRO A 206 -5.72 4.75 -7.23
N GLN A 207 -5.45 6.04 -7.45
CA GLN A 207 -6.24 6.94 -8.26
C GLN A 207 -5.36 7.66 -9.28
N TYR A 208 -5.87 7.85 -10.48
CA TYR A 208 -5.29 8.70 -11.49
C TYR A 208 -6.21 9.90 -11.77
N ARG A 209 -5.71 11.12 -11.56
CA ARG A 209 -6.46 12.37 -11.71
C ARG A 209 -6.00 13.15 -12.92
N VAL A 210 -6.92 13.49 -13.80
CA VAL A 210 -6.73 14.43 -14.90
C VAL A 210 -7.45 15.72 -14.56
N THR A 211 -6.74 16.84 -14.63
CA THR A 211 -7.30 18.17 -14.33
C THR A 211 -7.25 19.03 -15.58
N ARG A 212 -8.37 19.64 -15.91
CA ARG A 212 -8.49 20.63 -16.99
C ARG A 212 -9.36 21.79 -16.53
N ASN A 213 -8.73 22.93 -16.27
CA ASN A 213 -9.38 24.10 -15.68
C ASN A 213 -10.07 23.72 -14.33
N ALA A 214 -11.35 24.05 -14.17
CA ALA A 214 -12.16 23.72 -13.00
C ALA A 214 -12.68 22.27 -12.99
N MET A 215 -12.46 21.51 -14.05
CA MET A 215 -12.93 20.13 -14.17
C MET A 215 -11.82 19.12 -13.86
N MET A 216 -12.16 18.10 -13.12
CA MET A 216 -11.25 16.98 -12.81
C MET A 216 -11.96 15.65 -13.09
N LEU A 217 -11.21 14.72 -13.62
CA LEU A 217 -11.64 13.34 -13.82
C LEU A 217 -10.71 12.42 -13.02
N ASP A 218 -11.28 11.66 -12.13
CA ASP A 218 -10.60 10.62 -11.36
C ASP A 218 -10.95 9.26 -11.91
N VAL A 219 -9.94 8.45 -12.16
CA VAL A 219 -10.05 7.01 -12.42
C VAL A 219 -9.42 6.30 -11.25
N HIS A 220 -10.11 5.37 -10.63
CA HIS A 220 -9.59 4.66 -9.48
C HIS A 220 -9.93 3.17 -9.51
N ALA A 221 -9.11 2.36 -8.85
CA ALA A 221 -9.35 0.94 -8.68
C ALA A 221 -8.70 0.50 -7.37
N GLY A 222 -9.24 -0.55 -6.74
CA GLY A 222 -8.68 -0.99 -5.48
C GLY A 222 -9.33 -2.24 -4.90
N GLY A 223 -8.87 -2.60 -3.69
CA GLY A 223 -9.51 -3.61 -2.87
C GLY A 223 -10.82 -3.09 -2.27
N ALA A 224 -11.79 -3.97 -2.13
CA ALA A 224 -13.07 -3.71 -1.49
C ALA A 224 -13.33 -4.69 -0.35
N VAL A 225 -13.90 -4.17 0.73
CA VAL A 225 -14.41 -4.97 1.85
C VAL A 225 -15.83 -4.52 2.11
N ALA A 226 -16.76 -5.46 2.28
CA ALA A 226 -18.13 -5.14 2.61
C ALA A 226 -18.63 -5.95 3.79
N LEU A 227 -19.46 -5.33 4.62
CA LEU A 227 -20.29 -5.99 5.61
C LEU A 227 -21.67 -6.19 5.03
N LEU A 228 -22.07 -7.44 4.90
CA LEU A 228 -23.36 -7.86 4.43
C LEU A 228 -24.21 -8.29 5.62
N ARG A 229 -25.43 -7.77 5.72
CA ARG A 229 -26.45 -8.24 6.64
C ARG A 229 -27.66 -8.75 5.86
N VAL A 230 -28.08 -9.95 6.16
CA VAL A 230 -29.21 -10.62 5.52
C VAL A 230 -30.29 -10.95 6.55
N GLU A 231 -31.55 -10.69 6.22
CA GLU A 231 -32.70 -11.00 7.06
C GLU A 231 -33.76 -11.72 6.21
N GLY A 232 -34.24 -12.83 6.69
CA GLY A 232 -35.36 -13.55 6.09
C GLY A 232 -36.72 -12.93 6.51
N VAL A 233 -37.57 -12.58 5.55
CA VAL A 233 -38.91 -12.01 5.81
C VAL A 233 -39.96 -12.93 5.20
N GLY A 234 -40.96 -13.35 6.00
CA GLY A 234 -41.99 -14.27 5.55
C GLY A 234 -41.52 -15.70 5.34
N LEU A 235 -40.35 -16.05 5.82
CA LEU A 235 -39.82 -17.43 5.82
C LEU A 235 -40.17 -18.13 7.14
N PRO A 236 -40.30 -19.48 7.14
CA PRO A 236 -40.66 -20.27 8.33
C PRO A 236 -39.69 -20.09 9.52
N SER A 237 -38.45 -19.69 9.23
CA SER A 237 -37.45 -19.31 10.25
C SER A 237 -36.93 -17.91 9.92
N THR A 238 -37.20 -16.93 10.79
CA THR A 238 -36.58 -15.60 10.71
C THR A 238 -35.16 -15.71 11.30
N ALA A 239 -34.17 -15.91 10.43
CA ALA A 239 -32.78 -15.85 10.81
C ALA A 239 -32.16 -14.57 10.21
N SER A 240 -31.38 -13.87 11.00
CA SER A 240 -30.51 -12.80 10.48
C SER A 240 -29.06 -13.28 10.56
N ASP A 241 -28.32 -13.07 9.49
CA ASP A 241 -26.89 -13.39 9.44
C ASP A 241 -26.11 -12.18 8.93
N SER A 242 -24.85 -12.11 9.33
CA SER A 242 -23.93 -11.06 8.87
C SER A 242 -22.58 -11.66 8.50
N SER A 243 -22.09 -11.29 7.33
CA SER A 243 -20.82 -11.77 6.79
C SER A 243 -19.95 -10.63 6.27
N ALA A 244 -18.64 -10.84 6.28
CA ALA A 244 -17.68 -9.95 5.65
C ALA A 244 -17.32 -10.50 4.27
N GLN A 245 -17.43 -9.65 3.25
CA GLN A 245 -17.08 -9.97 1.86
C GLN A 245 -15.82 -9.22 1.47
N PHE A 246 -14.93 -9.90 0.75
CA PHE A 246 -13.75 -9.30 0.17
C PHE A 246 -13.90 -9.28 -1.36
N GLY A 247 -13.49 -8.17 -1.96
CA GLY A 247 -13.66 -7.97 -3.37
C GLY A 247 -12.68 -6.95 -3.94
N MET A 248 -13.00 -6.49 -5.12
CA MET A 248 -12.29 -5.42 -5.81
C MET A 248 -13.29 -4.47 -6.44
N GLY A 249 -12.84 -3.26 -6.69
CA GLY A 249 -13.65 -2.26 -7.36
C GLY A 249 -12.83 -1.37 -8.28
N ALA A 250 -13.52 -0.78 -9.22
CA ALA A 250 -13.00 0.26 -10.09
C ALA A 250 -14.08 1.29 -10.39
N GLY A 251 -13.67 2.53 -10.62
CA GLY A 251 -14.63 3.59 -10.87
C GLY A 251 -14.05 4.84 -11.51
N LEU A 252 -14.98 5.72 -11.82
CA LEU A 252 -14.75 7.03 -12.40
C LEU A 252 -15.47 8.08 -11.55
N ARG A 253 -14.84 9.24 -11.30
CA ARG A 253 -15.47 10.37 -10.63
C ARG A 253 -15.14 11.66 -11.38
N GLY A 254 -16.15 12.33 -11.90
CA GLY A 254 -16.04 13.67 -12.45
C GLY A 254 -16.31 14.71 -11.37
N LEU A 255 -15.44 15.72 -11.22
CA LEU A 255 -15.60 16.80 -10.26
C LEU A 255 -15.59 18.15 -10.97
N TRP A 256 -16.35 19.07 -10.44
CA TRP A 256 -16.37 20.47 -10.86
C TRP A 256 -16.10 21.35 -9.64
N ALA A 257 -14.93 21.99 -9.64
CA ALA A 257 -14.43 22.75 -8.49
C ALA A 257 -14.84 24.22 -8.52
N TRP A 258 -15.19 24.74 -7.33
CA TRP A 258 -15.42 26.17 -7.01
C TRP A 258 -14.63 26.52 -5.76
N ASN A 259 -13.46 27.07 -5.90
CA ASN A 259 -12.58 27.38 -4.77
C ASN A 259 -12.26 26.13 -3.91
N THR A 260 -12.84 26.06 -2.71
CA THR A 260 -12.64 24.97 -1.72
C THR A 260 -13.72 23.90 -1.76
N ALA A 261 -14.71 24.02 -2.66
CA ALA A 261 -15.80 23.06 -2.84
C ALA A 261 -15.81 22.52 -4.28
N ALA A 262 -16.34 21.33 -4.47
CA ALA A 262 -16.59 20.74 -5.78
C ALA A 262 -17.88 19.92 -5.76
N GLY A 263 -18.70 20.06 -6.81
CA GLY A 263 -19.74 19.08 -7.11
C GLY A 263 -19.13 17.90 -7.82
N TRP A 264 -19.65 16.70 -7.59
CA TRP A 264 -19.15 15.51 -8.26
C TRP A 264 -20.25 14.51 -8.64
N ILE A 265 -19.95 13.72 -9.66
CA ILE A 265 -20.72 12.55 -10.06
C ILE A 265 -19.74 11.38 -10.23
N GLY A 266 -20.10 10.19 -9.78
CA GLY A 266 -19.28 8.98 -9.83
C GLY A 266 -20.04 7.76 -10.29
N LEU A 267 -19.27 6.83 -10.84
CA LEU A 267 -19.69 5.49 -11.21
C LEU A 267 -18.66 4.49 -10.69
N ASP A 268 -19.08 3.57 -9.85
CA ASP A 268 -18.23 2.51 -9.29
C ASP A 268 -18.82 1.14 -9.62
N VAL A 269 -17.95 0.18 -9.89
CA VAL A 269 -18.30 -1.23 -10.04
C VAL A 269 -17.53 -2.01 -9.00
N LEU A 270 -18.25 -2.70 -8.13
CA LEU A 270 -17.70 -3.57 -7.09
C LEU A 270 -17.97 -5.04 -7.45
N VAL A 271 -16.96 -5.88 -7.27
CA VAL A 271 -17.04 -7.32 -7.57
C VAL A 271 -16.61 -8.11 -6.35
N TYR A 272 -17.46 -8.97 -5.85
CA TYR A 272 -17.24 -9.85 -4.71
C TYR A 272 -17.17 -11.30 -5.20
N PRO A 273 -16.00 -11.92 -5.32
CA PRO A 273 -15.84 -13.27 -5.88
C PRO A 273 -16.39 -14.38 -4.97
N GLY A 274 -16.62 -14.09 -3.69
CA GLY A 274 -17.22 -15.01 -2.72
C GLY A 274 -18.60 -15.51 -3.18
N ARG A 275 -18.95 -16.74 -2.83
CA ARG A 275 -20.28 -17.32 -3.06
C ARG A 275 -21.02 -17.30 -1.74
N ASP A 276 -21.77 -16.22 -1.48
CA ASP A 276 -22.70 -16.23 -0.35
C ASP A 276 -23.97 -16.94 -0.78
N GLN A 277 -24.12 -18.17 -0.29
CA GLN A 277 -25.33 -18.96 -0.48
C GLN A 277 -26.32 -18.60 0.63
N LEU A 278 -27.52 -18.21 0.23
CA LEU A 278 -28.65 -18.11 1.14
C LEU A 278 -29.20 -19.52 1.34
N ASP A 279 -28.89 -20.14 2.47
CA ASP A 279 -29.48 -21.41 2.86
C ASP A 279 -30.65 -21.14 3.82
N VAL A 280 -31.84 -21.45 3.36
CA VAL A 280 -33.03 -21.43 4.22
C VAL A 280 -33.13 -22.78 4.91
N GLY A 281 -32.64 -22.82 6.14
CA GLY A 281 -32.43 -24.03 6.94
C GLY A 281 -33.61 -25.03 6.85
N GLY A 282 -33.27 -26.24 6.41
CA GLY A 282 -34.21 -27.39 6.34
C GLY A 282 -35.10 -27.47 5.13
N LEU A 283 -35.13 -26.51 4.19
CA LEU A 283 -36.03 -26.48 3.05
C LEU A 283 -35.30 -26.73 1.71
N GLY A 284 -34.01 -26.92 1.69
CA GLY A 284 -33.24 -27.17 0.47
C GLY A 284 -33.31 -26.04 -0.57
N ALA A 285 -33.84 -24.90 -0.22
CA ALA A 285 -33.89 -23.73 -1.08
C ALA A 285 -32.60 -22.92 -0.92
N SER A 286 -31.86 -22.82 -2.03
CA SER A 286 -30.64 -22.00 -2.07
C SER A 286 -30.83 -20.81 -3.00
N GLY A 287 -30.49 -19.63 -2.53
CA GLY A 287 -30.34 -18.43 -3.33
C GLY A 287 -28.86 -18.04 -3.39
N GLN A 288 -28.45 -17.34 -4.44
CA GLN A 288 -27.12 -16.74 -4.51
C GLN A 288 -27.25 -15.22 -4.50
N LEU A 289 -26.51 -14.57 -3.63
CA LEU A 289 -26.46 -13.12 -3.65
C LEU A 289 -25.65 -12.62 -4.87
N PRO A 290 -26.06 -11.50 -5.46
CA PRO A 290 -25.35 -10.92 -6.59
C PRO A 290 -23.91 -10.55 -6.22
N ARG A 291 -22.98 -10.91 -7.09
CA ARG A 291 -21.53 -10.67 -6.91
C ARG A 291 -21.08 -9.32 -7.42
N VAL A 292 -21.87 -8.71 -8.29
CA VAL A 292 -21.54 -7.43 -8.92
C VAL A 292 -22.54 -6.40 -8.43
N GLU A 293 -22.01 -5.28 -8.02
CA GLU A 293 -22.76 -4.09 -7.63
C GLU A 293 -22.25 -2.90 -8.44
N VAL A 294 -23.17 -2.18 -9.08
CA VAL A 294 -22.88 -0.93 -9.77
C VAL A 294 -23.45 0.21 -8.93
N GLN A 295 -22.62 1.18 -8.62
CA GLN A 295 -22.98 2.34 -7.81
C GLN A 295 -22.88 3.61 -8.66
N ILE A 296 -23.96 4.37 -8.74
CA ILE A 296 -23.96 5.72 -9.33
C ILE A 296 -24.18 6.69 -8.18
N ALA A 297 -23.29 7.65 -8.03
CA ALA A 297 -23.35 8.58 -6.92
C ALA A 297 -23.16 10.03 -7.39
N THR A 298 -23.74 10.95 -6.65
CA THR A 298 -23.53 12.39 -6.84
C THR A 298 -23.47 13.09 -5.49
N GLY A 299 -22.67 14.15 -5.38
CA GLY A 299 -22.48 14.81 -4.11
C GLY A 299 -21.64 16.07 -4.15
N LEU A 300 -21.20 16.47 -2.98
CA LEU A 300 -20.31 17.62 -2.76
C LEU A 300 -19.04 17.18 -2.07
N SER A 301 -17.92 17.74 -2.46
CA SER A 301 -16.62 17.58 -1.82
C SER A 301 -16.09 18.91 -1.34
N LEU A 302 -15.39 18.87 -0.21
CA LEU A 302 -14.60 19.97 0.33
C LEU A 302 -13.12 19.57 0.30
N GLY A 303 -12.25 20.50 -0.07
CA GLY A 303 -10.83 20.19 -0.15
C GLY A 303 -9.99 21.29 -0.78
N ARG A 304 -8.77 20.92 -1.14
CA ARG A 304 -7.84 21.80 -1.85
C ARG A 304 -7.80 21.38 -3.32
N PHE A 305 -8.55 22.11 -4.12
CA PHE A 305 -8.59 21.93 -5.57
C PHE A 305 -7.53 22.80 -6.28
N PRO A 306 -7.22 22.55 -7.56
CA PRO A 306 -6.22 23.31 -8.34
C PRO A 306 -6.54 24.77 -8.45
#